data_6337f0ee98e16e2b436f3712355cf491
#
_entry.id   6337f0ee98e16e2b436f3712355cf491
#
_cell.length_a   1.000
_cell.length_b   1.000
_cell.length_c   1.000
_cell.angle_alpha   90.00
_cell.angle_beta   90.00
_cell.angle_gamma   90.00
#
_symmetry.space_group_name_H-M   'P 1'
#
loop_
_entity.id
_entity.type
_entity.pdbx_description
1 polymer ?
#
loop_
_entity_poly.entity_id
_entity_poly.type
_entity_poly.pdbx_seq_one_letter_code
_entity_poly.pdbx_strand_id
1 'polypeptide(L)'
;MEQKQFKAESKRLLDLMIHSIYTHKEIFLRELISNASDAIDKLYFRSLTDDSVNMTKSDFAIEIIPDKENRTLTIKDNGIGMTKEELEEHLGTIANSGSLQFKSENQMEDDHQIIGQFGVGFYSAFMVAGRVTVKSKAFGAEKAYIWQSEGTDGYTIDECDKDTVGTEITLELLPDEEDKEEGAEKYSDYLDQYRIQSLVKRYSDYIRFPIRMEMTKSRKKEDSDEYEEYTELVTLNSMTPLWKKNKNELTDDDYNNFYKDKFNDYSNPLHHALVHNEGTVTYDALLYIPERAPFNYYSKEYEKGLQLYANGVLIMERCEDLLPDYFSFVKGLVDSEDVSLNISREMLQHDAQMRLIAKSVERTIKNELSRMMKNEREQYEKFYQAFGLQLKYGVYSDYGMHKDMLQDLLLFISSKDQKLTSLAEYVDRMPEDQTCIYYACGESIARIEALPQTELVKDKGYEILYFTDSVDEFAIRMLMKYKDKEFKSVSANDLNLESEEEKKELEQKETESKDMLETMQKALDGKVAKVKLSGRLKSHPVCLSNEGDLSMEMAKTLNAMPGVDQPVQAQTVLELNPEHPIYQKLKTLDDETLSKYSQLLYNQALLIEGMPIADPVAFSNLICELMEA
;
A
#
# COMPACT_ATOMS: atom_id res chain seq x y z
N MET A 1 25.80 0.57 -47.34
CA MET A 1 24.49 1.06 -46.91
C MET A 1 24.69 2.52 -46.53
N GLU A 2 23.94 3.42 -47.09
CA GLU A 2 24.00 4.84 -46.77
C GLU A 2 23.13 5.06 -45.53
N GLN A 3 23.72 5.50 -44.40
CA GLN A 3 23.01 5.82 -43.17
C GLN A 3 22.41 7.20 -43.32
N LYS A 4 21.08 7.34 -43.25
CA LYS A 4 20.35 8.60 -43.32
C LYS A 4 19.91 9.02 -41.93
N GLN A 5 20.08 10.29 -41.61
CA GLN A 5 19.57 10.86 -40.36
C GLN A 5 18.07 11.17 -40.49
N PHE A 6 17.32 11.00 -39.39
CA PHE A 6 15.94 11.46 -39.31
C PHE A 6 15.88 12.99 -39.37
N LYS A 7 14.91 13.54 -40.09
CA LYS A 7 14.60 14.96 -40.09
C LYS A 7 13.45 15.20 -39.10
N ALA A 8 13.61 16.19 -38.23
CA ALA A 8 12.59 16.56 -37.24
C ALA A 8 11.85 17.84 -37.70
N GLU A 9 10.52 17.85 -37.57
CA GLU A 9 9.71 19.06 -37.65
C GLU A 9 9.63 19.67 -36.24
N SER A 10 10.51 20.64 -35.95
CA SER A 10 10.66 21.22 -34.61
C SER A 10 9.36 21.79 -34.05
N LYS A 11 8.53 22.44 -34.90
CA LYS A 11 7.24 22.99 -34.51
C LYS A 11 6.27 21.92 -34.00
N ARG A 12 6.16 20.79 -34.71
CA ARG A 12 5.27 19.69 -34.34
C ARG A 12 5.77 18.93 -33.12
N LEU A 13 7.10 18.80 -32.96
CA LEU A 13 7.69 18.20 -31.75
C LEU A 13 7.40 19.07 -30.53
N LEU A 14 7.56 20.39 -30.63
CA LEU A 14 7.27 21.30 -29.52
C LEU A 14 5.79 21.26 -29.14
N ASP A 15 4.88 21.23 -30.12
CA ASP A 15 3.44 21.08 -29.88
C ASP A 15 3.10 19.77 -29.15
N LEU A 16 3.69 18.65 -29.58
CA LEU A 16 3.54 17.36 -28.88
C LEU A 16 4.10 17.41 -27.45
N MET A 17 5.21 18.12 -27.24
CA MET A 17 5.82 18.27 -25.92
C MET A 17 4.94 19.09 -24.97
N ILE A 18 4.38 20.18 -25.47
CA ILE A 18 3.50 21.06 -24.67
C ILE A 18 2.21 20.33 -24.27
N HIS A 19 1.61 19.55 -25.19
CA HIS A 19 0.27 18.99 -25.00
C HIS A 19 0.21 17.50 -24.66
N SER A 20 1.32 16.75 -24.70
CA SER A 20 1.30 15.30 -24.55
C SER A 20 2.29 14.73 -23.55
N ILE A 21 3.29 15.50 -23.09
CA ILE A 21 4.30 14.99 -22.14
C ILE A 21 3.78 15.00 -20.71
N TYR A 22 3.08 16.06 -20.32
CA TYR A 22 2.58 16.25 -18.97
C TYR A 22 1.06 16.05 -18.89
N THR A 23 0.63 15.27 -17.91
CA THR A 23 -0.81 15.01 -17.68
C THR A 23 -1.47 16.16 -16.93
N HIS A 24 -0.75 16.80 -16.01
CA HIS A 24 -1.25 17.88 -15.16
C HIS A 24 -0.58 19.22 -15.48
N LYS A 25 -1.39 20.24 -15.76
CA LYS A 25 -0.87 21.58 -16.11
C LYS A 25 -0.04 22.20 -14.99
N GLU A 26 -0.41 21.99 -13.73
CA GLU A 26 0.25 22.55 -12.55
C GLU A 26 1.73 22.18 -12.39
N ILE A 27 2.18 21.17 -13.12
CA ILE A 27 3.60 20.73 -13.15
C ILE A 27 4.54 21.83 -13.67
N PHE A 28 4.04 22.78 -14.47
CA PHE A 28 4.87 23.87 -14.95
C PHE A 28 5.61 24.61 -13.82
N LEU A 29 4.93 24.81 -12.69
CA LEU A 29 5.54 25.53 -11.56
C LEU A 29 6.68 24.72 -10.93
N ARG A 30 6.50 23.40 -10.77
CA ARG A 30 7.56 22.49 -10.32
C ARG A 30 8.79 22.56 -11.23
N GLU A 31 8.60 22.48 -12.53
CA GLU A 31 9.70 22.47 -13.51
C GLU A 31 10.47 23.80 -13.51
N LEU A 32 9.77 24.93 -13.45
CA LEU A 32 10.42 26.25 -13.42
C LEU A 32 11.17 26.48 -12.09
N ILE A 33 10.61 26.06 -10.96
CA ILE A 33 11.29 26.11 -9.65
C ILE A 33 12.53 25.20 -9.67
N SER A 34 12.45 24.00 -10.24
CA SER A 34 13.58 23.09 -10.37
C SER A 34 14.71 23.68 -11.20
N ASN A 35 14.38 24.33 -12.33
CA ASN A 35 15.37 25.03 -13.16
C ASN A 35 16.02 26.21 -12.42
N ALA A 36 15.23 26.97 -11.66
CA ALA A 36 15.75 28.06 -10.82
C ALA A 36 16.69 27.54 -9.73
N SER A 37 16.34 26.41 -9.08
CA SER A 37 17.21 25.74 -8.11
C SER A 37 18.53 25.30 -8.73
N ASP A 38 18.48 24.66 -9.91
CA ASP A 38 19.69 24.24 -10.64
C ASP A 38 20.59 25.43 -11.01
N ALA A 39 20.01 26.57 -11.41
CA ALA A 39 20.75 27.78 -11.71
C ALA A 39 21.47 28.36 -10.47
N ILE A 40 20.82 28.29 -9.32
CA ILE A 40 21.41 28.68 -8.04
C ILE A 40 22.50 27.69 -7.63
N ASP A 41 22.26 26.37 -7.75
CA ASP A 41 23.25 25.34 -7.41
C ASP A 41 24.57 25.55 -8.21
N LYS A 42 24.49 25.89 -9.50
CA LYS A 42 25.65 26.19 -10.33
C LYS A 42 26.45 27.38 -9.80
N LEU A 43 25.79 28.48 -9.41
CA LEU A 43 26.45 29.65 -8.87
C LEU A 43 26.98 29.40 -7.45
N TYR A 44 26.22 28.68 -6.63
CA TYR A 44 26.66 28.26 -5.29
C TYR A 44 27.90 27.37 -5.36
N PHE A 45 27.93 26.37 -6.25
CA PHE A 45 29.12 25.56 -6.48
C PHE A 45 30.35 26.42 -6.88
N ARG A 46 30.13 27.36 -7.78
CA ARG A 46 31.19 28.30 -8.18
C ARG A 46 31.66 29.15 -7.00
N SER A 47 30.79 29.58 -6.10
CA SER A 47 31.13 30.36 -4.91
C SER A 47 32.06 29.63 -3.92
N LEU A 48 32.14 28.30 -3.98
CA LEU A 48 33.05 27.53 -3.14
C LEU A 48 34.51 27.63 -3.57
N THR A 49 34.78 28.07 -4.82
CA THR A 49 36.12 28.14 -5.41
C THR A 49 36.46 29.52 -5.98
N ASP A 50 35.49 30.42 -6.10
CA ASP A 50 35.62 31.74 -6.72
C ASP A 50 35.08 32.84 -5.79
N ASP A 51 35.98 33.50 -5.06
CA ASP A 51 35.62 34.56 -4.10
C ASP A 51 34.92 35.77 -4.76
N SER A 52 34.97 35.91 -6.11
CA SER A 52 34.29 36.98 -6.82
C SER A 52 32.77 36.88 -6.79
N VAL A 53 32.21 35.70 -6.46
CA VAL A 53 30.75 35.48 -6.30
C VAL A 53 30.20 36.30 -5.12
N ASN A 54 30.97 36.46 -4.06
CA ASN A 54 30.64 37.25 -2.85
C ASN A 54 29.19 37.05 -2.33
N MET A 55 28.70 35.83 -2.37
CA MET A 55 27.38 35.42 -1.86
C MET A 55 27.51 34.22 -0.92
N THR A 56 26.70 34.22 0.12
CA THR A 56 26.58 33.08 1.05
C THR A 56 25.33 32.28 0.73
N LYS A 57 25.22 31.06 1.26
CA LYS A 57 24.05 30.17 1.03
C LYS A 57 22.71 30.86 1.38
N SER A 58 22.71 31.76 2.37
CA SER A 58 21.50 32.47 2.81
C SER A 58 21.04 33.58 1.86
N ASP A 59 21.91 34.01 0.95
CA ASP A 59 21.63 35.10 -0.01
C ASP A 59 20.87 34.57 -1.23
N PHE A 60 20.95 33.28 -1.49
CA PHE A 60 20.25 32.64 -2.59
C PHE A 60 18.76 32.46 -2.29
N ALA A 61 17.90 32.77 -3.26
CA ALA A 61 16.46 32.60 -3.14
C ALA A 61 15.79 32.51 -4.53
N ILE A 62 14.64 31.86 -4.54
CA ILE A 62 13.69 31.90 -5.65
C ILE A 62 12.52 32.78 -5.20
N GLU A 63 12.11 33.72 -6.05
CA GLU A 63 10.96 34.60 -5.79
C GLU A 63 9.84 34.27 -6.78
N ILE A 64 8.60 34.17 -6.28
CA ILE A 64 7.40 34.01 -7.09
C ILE A 64 6.56 35.28 -6.95
N ILE A 65 6.21 35.88 -8.07
CA ILE A 65 5.52 37.16 -8.10
C ILE A 65 4.27 37.02 -8.99
N PRO A 66 3.09 36.81 -8.39
CA PRO A 66 1.84 36.83 -9.11
C PRO A 66 1.33 38.26 -9.30
N ASP A 67 0.86 38.58 -10.50
CA ASP A 67 0.21 39.85 -10.83
C ASP A 67 -1.16 39.58 -11.46
N LYS A 68 -2.21 39.78 -10.67
CA LYS A 68 -3.60 39.53 -11.08
C LYS A 68 -4.10 40.55 -12.11
N GLU A 69 -3.62 41.80 -12.06
CA GLU A 69 -4.05 42.88 -12.96
C GLU A 69 -3.55 42.64 -14.38
N ASN A 70 -2.29 42.28 -14.52
CA ASN A 70 -1.66 41.98 -15.80
C ASN A 70 -1.76 40.51 -16.21
N ARG A 71 -2.36 39.67 -15.39
CA ARG A 71 -2.43 38.21 -15.57
C ARG A 71 -1.07 37.56 -15.80
N THR A 72 -0.04 38.01 -15.06
CA THR A 72 1.31 37.46 -15.18
C THR A 72 1.76 36.75 -13.91
N LEU A 73 2.52 35.66 -14.09
CA LEU A 73 3.24 34.96 -13.03
C LEU A 73 4.73 35.01 -13.34
N THR A 74 5.51 35.59 -12.43
CA THR A 74 6.96 35.69 -12.60
C THR A 74 7.67 34.79 -11.60
N ILE A 75 8.61 33.98 -12.09
CA ILE A 75 9.54 33.16 -11.28
C ILE A 75 10.95 33.77 -11.50
N LYS A 76 11.60 34.15 -10.41
CA LYS A 76 12.90 34.84 -10.43
C LYS A 76 13.87 34.09 -9.53
N ASP A 77 15.08 33.88 -10.03
CA ASP A 77 16.24 33.38 -9.29
C ASP A 77 17.41 34.35 -9.32
N ASN A 78 18.30 34.22 -8.37
CA ASN A 78 19.58 34.87 -8.31
C ASN A 78 20.74 33.88 -8.53
N GLY A 79 20.53 32.90 -9.41
CA GLY A 79 21.51 31.92 -9.83
C GLY A 79 22.51 32.42 -10.84
N ILE A 80 23.18 31.52 -11.58
CA ILE A 80 24.29 31.82 -12.48
C ILE A 80 23.89 32.69 -13.68
N GLY A 81 22.60 32.71 -14.05
CA GLY A 81 22.10 33.40 -15.25
C GLY A 81 22.58 32.75 -16.55
N MET A 82 22.27 33.38 -17.68
CA MET A 82 22.60 32.90 -19.03
C MET A 82 23.11 34.06 -19.92
N THR A 83 24.12 33.78 -20.74
CA THR A 83 24.56 34.64 -21.86
C THR A 83 23.57 34.54 -23.03
N LYS A 84 23.78 35.33 -24.07
CA LYS A 84 22.97 35.24 -25.29
C LYS A 84 23.06 33.86 -25.94
N GLU A 85 24.26 33.33 -26.05
CA GLU A 85 24.57 32.06 -26.66
C GLU A 85 23.93 30.91 -25.86
N GLU A 86 23.98 30.99 -24.52
CA GLU A 86 23.32 30.01 -23.64
C GLU A 86 21.80 30.09 -23.73
N LEU A 87 21.20 31.28 -23.88
CA LEU A 87 19.75 31.40 -24.13
C LEU A 87 19.35 30.77 -25.47
N GLU A 88 20.15 30.94 -26.53
CA GLU A 88 19.95 30.29 -27.83
C GLU A 88 20.09 28.75 -27.72
N GLU A 89 21.11 28.29 -27.00
CA GLU A 89 21.40 26.87 -26.85
C GLU A 89 20.39 26.13 -25.95
N HIS A 90 20.04 26.69 -24.79
CA HIS A 90 19.23 26.01 -23.78
C HIS A 90 17.72 26.22 -23.93
N LEU A 91 17.29 27.37 -24.47
CA LEU A 91 15.88 27.68 -24.70
C LEU A 91 15.46 27.57 -26.16
N GLY A 92 16.43 27.68 -27.08
CA GLY A 92 16.18 27.54 -28.51
C GLY A 92 16.39 26.15 -29.08
N THR A 93 16.99 25.24 -28.32
CA THR A 93 17.21 23.82 -28.72
C THR A 93 16.44 22.90 -27.82
N ILE A 94 15.49 22.13 -28.40
CA ILE A 94 14.65 21.17 -27.69
C ILE A 94 15.49 20.00 -27.20
N ALA A 95 15.27 19.57 -25.95
CA ALA A 95 15.96 18.46 -25.28
C ALA A 95 17.47 18.67 -25.10
N ASN A 96 17.91 19.91 -24.93
CA ASN A 96 19.26 20.25 -24.54
C ASN A 96 19.29 20.73 -23.07
N SER A 97 19.94 19.96 -22.18
CA SER A 97 20.06 20.29 -20.77
C SER A 97 21.42 20.87 -20.42
N GLY A 98 21.49 22.21 -20.25
CA GLY A 98 22.69 22.88 -19.75
C GLY A 98 23.05 22.48 -18.29
N SER A 99 22.12 21.90 -17.53
CA SER A 99 22.39 21.40 -16.20
C SER A 99 23.13 20.05 -16.24
N LEU A 100 22.75 19.16 -17.16
CA LEU A 100 23.44 17.89 -17.36
C LEU A 100 24.86 18.11 -17.92
N GLN A 101 25.02 19.06 -18.86
CA GLN A 101 26.32 19.43 -19.41
C GLN A 101 27.24 19.95 -18.31
N PHE A 102 26.78 20.86 -17.48
CA PHE A 102 27.52 21.41 -16.35
C PHE A 102 28.01 20.35 -15.37
N LYS A 103 27.15 19.35 -15.02
CA LYS A 103 27.50 18.21 -14.17
C LYS A 103 28.64 17.39 -14.78
N SER A 104 28.60 17.12 -16.08
CA SER A 104 29.61 16.32 -16.78
C SER A 104 30.97 17.04 -16.89
N GLU A 105 30.98 18.34 -17.09
CA GLU A 105 32.20 19.15 -17.26
C GLU A 105 32.95 19.39 -15.95
N ASN A 106 32.23 19.49 -14.82
CA ASN A 106 32.80 19.81 -13.52
C ASN A 106 33.09 18.60 -12.64
N GLN A 107 32.87 17.35 -13.12
CA GLN A 107 33.08 16.11 -12.36
C GLN A 107 32.50 16.22 -10.94
N MET A 108 31.30 16.81 -10.84
CA MET A 108 30.66 17.02 -9.54
C MET A 108 30.41 15.68 -8.87
N GLU A 109 30.92 15.50 -7.64
CA GLU A 109 30.60 14.37 -6.79
C GLU A 109 29.10 14.40 -6.44
N ASP A 110 28.54 13.25 -6.02
CA ASP A 110 27.10 13.02 -5.86
C ASP A 110 26.37 13.96 -4.87
N ASP A 111 27.11 14.78 -4.11
CA ASP A 111 26.54 15.77 -3.18
C ASP A 111 25.88 17.00 -3.86
N HIS A 112 26.05 17.17 -5.17
CA HIS A 112 25.47 18.27 -5.95
C HIS A 112 24.33 17.75 -6.84
N GLN A 113 23.11 17.85 -6.31
CA GLN A 113 21.90 17.29 -6.89
C GLN A 113 21.31 18.20 -7.96
N ILE A 114 21.70 18.03 -9.21
CA ILE A 114 21.06 18.69 -10.34
C ILE A 114 19.74 17.97 -10.67
N ILE A 115 18.65 18.75 -10.69
CA ILE A 115 17.28 18.25 -10.87
C ILE A 115 16.93 18.13 -12.37
N GLY A 116 17.27 19.15 -13.19
CA GLY A 116 16.87 19.28 -14.60
C GLY A 116 17.78 18.51 -15.57
N GLN A 117 17.43 17.26 -15.91
CA GLN A 117 18.28 16.41 -16.76
C GLN A 117 17.86 16.31 -18.23
N PHE A 118 16.59 16.60 -18.57
CA PHE A 118 16.02 16.29 -19.89
C PHE A 118 15.97 17.48 -20.86
N GLY A 119 16.13 18.73 -20.38
CA GLY A 119 16.06 19.93 -21.22
C GLY A 119 14.68 20.20 -21.84
N VAL A 120 13.61 19.70 -21.21
CA VAL A 120 12.22 19.86 -21.68
C VAL A 120 11.32 20.56 -20.68
N GLY A 121 11.68 20.59 -19.40
CA GLY A 121 10.86 21.15 -18.32
C GLY A 121 10.45 22.60 -18.53
N PHE A 122 11.32 23.41 -19.12
CA PHE A 122 11.03 24.81 -19.44
C PHE A 122 9.79 24.98 -20.32
N TYR A 123 9.59 24.10 -21.31
CA TYR A 123 8.47 24.23 -22.26
C TYR A 123 7.11 23.94 -21.63
N SER A 124 7.05 23.36 -20.42
CA SER A 124 5.81 23.22 -19.65
C SER A 124 5.15 24.58 -19.35
N ALA A 125 5.91 25.67 -19.36
CA ALA A 125 5.40 27.04 -19.24
C ALA A 125 4.30 27.36 -20.28
N PHE A 126 4.43 26.84 -21.50
CA PHE A 126 3.45 27.05 -22.57
C PHE A 126 2.14 26.27 -22.40
N MET A 127 2.04 25.37 -21.41
CA MET A 127 0.78 24.72 -21.05
C MET A 127 -0.21 25.71 -20.41
N VAL A 128 0.30 26.79 -19.83
CA VAL A 128 -0.47 27.77 -19.05
C VAL A 128 -0.32 29.20 -19.57
N ALA A 129 0.69 29.48 -20.40
CA ALA A 129 1.01 30.83 -20.88
C ALA A 129 0.91 30.94 -22.39
N GLY A 130 0.34 32.05 -22.88
CA GLY A 130 0.32 32.41 -24.29
C GLY A 130 1.62 33.05 -24.73
N ARG A 131 2.36 33.71 -23.81
CA ARG A 131 3.70 34.28 -24.04
C ARG A 131 4.57 34.01 -22.83
N VAL A 132 5.82 33.64 -23.09
CA VAL A 132 6.88 33.48 -22.10
C VAL A 132 8.01 34.47 -22.39
N THR A 133 8.38 35.27 -21.39
CA THR A 133 9.47 36.21 -21.43
C THR A 133 10.54 35.80 -20.44
N VAL A 134 11.80 35.64 -20.88
CA VAL A 134 12.94 35.30 -20.03
C VAL A 134 13.95 36.43 -20.10
N LYS A 135 14.22 37.11 -18.97
CA LYS A 135 15.29 38.08 -18.82
C LYS A 135 16.43 37.45 -18.03
N SER A 136 17.63 37.40 -18.57
CA SER A 136 18.76 36.78 -17.90
C SER A 136 20.03 37.62 -18.01
N LYS A 137 20.81 37.64 -16.90
CA LYS A 137 22.15 38.22 -16.83
C LYS A 137 23.08 37.18 -16.25
N ALA A 138 24.04 36.73 -17.06
CA ALA A 138 25.05 35.78 -16.64
C ALA A 138 26.00 36.37 -15.60
N PHE A 139 26.50 35.56 -14.67
CA PHE A 139 27.50 35.96 -13.72
C PHE A 139 28.80 36.42 -14.44
N GLY A 140 29.27 37.60 -14.07
CA GLY A 140 30.44 38.22 -14.70
C GLY A 140 30.18 38.93 -16.04
N ALA A 141 28.94 38.89 -16.57
CA ALA A 141 28.60 39.62 -17.81
C ALA A 141 28.17 41.05 -17.51
N GLU A 142 28.57 41.99 -18.43
CA GLU A 142 28.12 43.38 -18.37
C GLU A 142 26.69 43.54 -18.87
N LYS A 143 26.31 42.77 -19.90
CA LYS A 143 25.01 42.86 -20.59
C LYS A 143 24.03 41.78 -20.12
N ALA A 144 22.77 42.15 -20.16
CA ALA A 144 21.65 41.23 -19.99
C ALA A 144 20.87 41.06 -21.28
N TYR A 145 20.16 39.95 -21.41
CA TYR A 145 19.39 39.61 -22.60
C TYR A 145 17.95 39.21 -22.24
N ILE A 146 17.05 39.53 -23.17
CA ILE A 146 15.63 39.16 -23.11
C ILE A 146 15.32 38.18 -24.24
N TRP A 147 14.80 37.03 -23.89
CA TRP A 147 14.28 36.01 -24.79
C TRP A 147 12.75 36.02 -24.69
N GLN A 148 12.05 35.98 -25.82
CA GLN A 148 10.58 35.97 -25.85
C GLN A 148 10.07 34.97 -26.88
N SER A 149 9.00 34.23 -26.52
CA SER A 149 8.29 33.31 -27.42
C SER A 149 6.82 33.22 -27.10
N GLU A 150 6.03 32.99 -28.13
CA GLU A 150 4.60 32.62 -28.06
C GLU A 150 4.36 31.11 -28.34
N GLY A 151 5.40 30.28 -28.13
CA GLY A 151 5.37 28.86 -28.33
C GLY A 151 5.94 28.41 -29.67
N THR A 152 5.09 27.75 -30.49
CA THR A 152 5.55 27.03 -31.70
C THR A 152 6.04 27.94 -32.85
N ASP A 153 5.85 29.26 -32.77
CA ASP A 153 6.17 30.18 -33.86
C ASP A 153 7.62 30.74 -33.84
N GLY A 154 8.42 30.30 -32.88
CA GLY A 154 9.82 30.70 -32.73
C GLY A 154 10.02 31.63 -31.53
N TYR A 155 11.19 32.28 -31.50
CA TYR A 155 11.57 33.19 -30.42
C TYR A 155 12.39 34.38 -30.93
N THR A 156 12.50 35.41 -30.10
CA THR A 156 13.38 36.57 -30.31
C THR A 156 14.35 36.71 -29.15
N ILE A 157 15.55 37.24 -29.41
CA ILE A 157 16.53 37.60 -28.38
C ILE A 157 17.08 38.97 -28.66
N ASP A 158 16.97 39.87 -27.67
CA ASP A 158 17.50 41.23 -27.72
C ASP A 158 18.28 41.57 -26.44
N GLU A 159 19.11 42.64 -26.48
CA GLU A 159 19.71 43.19 -25.27
C GLU A 159 18.63 43.88 -24.41
N CYS A 160 18.75 43.77 -23.09
CA CYS A 160 17.85 44.44 -22.15
C CYS A 160 18.60 44.94 -20.91
N ASP A 161 17.93 45.78 -20.14
CA ASP A 161 18.41 46.22 -18.84
C ASP A 161 18.01 45.24 -17.73
N LYS A 162 18.99 44.73 -16.99
CA LYS A 162 18.84 43.95 -15.77
C LYS A 162 20.07 44.15 -14.89
N ASP A 163 19.86 44.71 -13.70
CA ASP A 163 20.96 45.10 -12.80
C ASP A 163 21.58 43.89 -12.11
N THR A 164 20.73 42.93 -11.69
CA THR A 164 21.13 41.76 -10.88
C THR A 164 21.42 40.54 -11.75
N VAL A 165 22.43 39.75 -11.35
CA VAL A 165 22.68 38.40 -11.90
C VAL A 165 21.51 37.48 -11.64
N GLY A 166 21.28 36.48 -12.50
CA GLY A 166 20.21 35.48 -12.41
C GLY A 166 19.18 35.62 -13.52
N THR A 167 18.12 34.84 -13.40
CA THR A 167 17.07 34.73 -14.43
C THR A 167 15.71 35.11 -13.88
N GLU A 168 14.87 35.71 -14.72
CA GLU A 168 13.49 36.10 -14.45
C GLU A 168 12.63 35.59 -15.60
N ILE A 169 11.68 34.70 -15.29
CA ILE A 169 10.75 34.08 -16.25
C ILE A 169 9.35 34.61 -15.96
N THR A 170 8.80 35.38 -16.89
CA THR A 170 7.44 35.92 -16.79
C THR A 170 6.51 35.21 -17.76
N LEU A 171 5.42 34.69 -17.25
CA LEU A 171 4.37 33.98 -17.94
C LEU A 171 3.15 34.88 -18.09
N GLU A 172 2.73 35.21 -19.32
CA GLU A 172 1.44 35.84 -19.59
C GLU A 172 0.40 34.70 -19.69
N LEU A 173 -0.41 34.51 -18.64
CA LEU A 173 -1.33 33.38 -18.55
C LEU A 173 -2.43 33.45 -19.58
N LEU A 174 -2.78 32.29 -20.12
CA LEU A 174 -3.90 32.11 -21.05
C LEU A 174 -5.22 32.60 -20.43
N PRO A 175 -6.18 33.08 -21.22
CA PRO A 175 -7.52 33.45 -20.74
C PRO A 175 -8.25 32.21 -20.21
N ASP A 176 -9.08 32.43 -19.20
CA ASP A 176 -9.92 31.37 -18.66
C ASP A 176 -10.98 30.96 -19.69
N GLU A 177 -11.24 29.65 -19.80
CA GLU A 177 -12.26 29.12 -20.71
C GLU A 177 -13.65 29.31 -20.07
N GLU A 178 -14.57 29.98 -20.81
CA GLU A 178 -15.91 30.35 -20.30
C GLU A 178 -16.85 29.13 -20.13
N ASP A 179 -16.63 28.04 -20.88
CA ASP A 179 -17.52 26.88 -20.97
C ASP A 179 -17.14 25.68 -20.10
N LYS A 180 -16.24 25.84 -19.12
CA LYS A 180 -15.85 24.74 -18.23
C LYS A 180 -16.89 24.51 -17.13
N GLU A 181 -17.06 23.22 -16.76
CA GLU A 181 -17.89 22.80 -15.63
C GLU A 181 -17.50 23.56 -14.35
N GLU A 182 -18.49 23.83 -13.49
CA GLU A 182 -18.29 24.51 -12.22
C GLU A 182 -17.31 23.69 -11.34
N GLY A 183 -16.16 24.27 -10.97
CA GLY A 183 -15.08 23.61 -10.23
C GLY A 183 -13.90 23.12 -11.08
N ALA A 184 -13.93 23.28 -12.42
CA ALA A 184 -12.77 22.99 -13.26
C ALA A 184 -11.66 24.04 -13.04
N GLU A 185 -10.39 23.60 -13.05
CA GLU A 185 -9.20 24.42 -12.86
C GLU A 185 -9.09 25.53 -13.93
N LYS A 186 -8.89 26.77 -13.49
CA LYS A 186 -8.75 27.95 -14.33
C LYS A 186 -7.29 28.40 -14.35
N TYR A 187 -6.88 29.07 -15.46
CA TYR A 187 -5.53 29.63 -15.52
C TYR A 187 -5.30 30.74 -14.49
N SER A 188 -6.36 31.51 -14.13
CA SER A 188 -6.32 32.53 -13.08
C SER A 188 -6.06 31.96 -11.69
N ASP A 189 -6.33 30.69 -11.45
CA ASP A 189 -6.05 30.02 -10.16
C ASP A 189 -4.56 30.03 -9.84
N TYR A 190 -3.70 30.01 -10.86
CA TYR A 190 -2.23 30.10 -10.70
C TYR A 190 -1.74 31.50 -10.32
N LEU A 191 -2.63 32.50 -10.18
CA LEU A 191 -2.34 33.82 -9.61
C LEU A 191 -2.84 33.95 -8.16
N ASP A 192 -3.50 32.92 -7.64
CA ASP A 192 -3.94 32.91 -6.25
C ASP A 192 -2.81 32.50 -5.32
N GLN A 193 -2.54 33.34 -4.31
CA GLN A 193 -1.43 33.13 -3.38
C GLN A 193 -1.50 31.80 -2.62
N TYR A 194 -2.71 31.33 -2.25
CA TYR A 194 -2.87 30.08 -1.52
C TYR A 194 -2.74 28.87 -2.45
N ARG A 195 -3.19 28.99 -3.70
CA ARG A 195 -2.97 27.97 -4.73
C ARG A 195 -1.48 27.78 -5.00
N ILE A 196 -0.74 28.87 -5.22
CA ILE A 196 0.72 28.83 -5.40
C ILE A 196 1.41 28.20 -4.19
N GLN A 197 1.06 28.63 -2.98
CA GLN A 197 1.61 28.06 -1.75
C GLN A 197 1.35 26.56 -1.66
N SER A 198 0.14 26.11 -1.98
CA SER A 198 -0.22 24.69 -1.99
C SER A 198 0.61 23.88 -3.00
N LEU A 199 0.82 24.42 -4.21
CA LEU A 199 1.63 23.76 -5.24
C LEU A 199 3.11 23.67 -4.84
N VAL A 200 3.66 24.74 -4.26
CA VAL A 200 5.04 24.73 -3.75
C VAL A 200 5.19 23.70 -2.64
N LYS A 201 4.27 23.67 -1.69
CA LYS A 201 4.24 22.68 -0.60
C LYS A 201 4.13 21.24 -1.12
N ARG A 202 3.36 21.03 -2.17
CA ARG A 202 3.14 19.71 -2.76
C ARG A 202 4.36 19.19 -3.48
N TYR A 203 4.94 19.98 -4.39
CA TYR A 203 5.93 19.51 -5.34
C TYR A 203 7.37 19.92 -5.03
N SER A 204 7.58 21.06 -4.36
CA SER A 204 8.89 21.74 -4.22
C SER A 204 9.22 22.08 -2.77
N ASP A 205 8.55 21.45 -1.79
CA ASP A 205 8.71 21.78 -0.36
C ASP A 205 10.15 21.60 0.14
N TYR A 206 10.89 20.69 -0.47
CA TYR A 206 12.23 20.31 -0.03
C TYR A 206 13.34 20.79 -0.97
N ILE A 207 13.03 21.72 -1.86
CA ILE A 207 14.06 22.48 -2.59
C ILE A 207 14.96 23.18 -1.58
N ARG A 208 16.28 23.07 -1.74
CA ARG A 208 17.30 23.51 -0.76
C ARG A 208 17.38 25.01 -0.53
N PHE A 209 16.82 25.81 -1.43
CA PHE A 209 16.80 27.28 -1.36
C PHE A 209 15.42 27.79 -0.99
N PRO A 210 15.31 28.91 -0.25
CA PRO A 210 14.03 29.48 0.11
C PRO A 210 13.26 29.94 -1.13
N ILE A 211 12.02 29.50 -1.25
CA ILE A 211 11.05 29.96 -2.24
C ILE A 211 10.19 31.01 -1.55
N ARG A 212 10.28 32.25 -1.98
CA ARG A 212 9.65 33.39 -1.34
C ARG A 212 8.54 33.98 -2.19
N MET A 213 7.48 34.42 -1.53
CA MET A 213 6.39 35.14 -2.19
C MET A 213 5.84 36.19 -1.23
N GLU A 214 5.48 37.38 -1.75
CA GLU A 214 4.70 38.34 -1.01
C GLU A 214 3.26 37.83 -0.86
N MET A 215 2.79 37.71 0.38
CA MET A 215 1.45 37.27 0.69
C MET A 215 0.66 38.35 1.41
N THR A 216 -0.54 38.63 0.94
CA THR A 216 -1.50 39.48 1.65
C THR A 216 -2.14 38.69 2.76
N LYS A 217 -1.97 39.17 3.99
CA LYS A 217 -2.57 38.61 5.21
C LYS A 217 -3.49 39.64 5.85
N SER A 218 -4.45 39.17 6.65
CA SER A 218 -5.30 40.04 7.44
C SER A 218 -5.01 39.84 8.92
N ARG A 219 -4.93 40.94 9.66
CA ARG A 219 -4.83 40.94 11.12
C ARG A 219 -5.90 41.86 11.75
N LYS A 220 -6.37 41.51 12.93
CA LYS A 220 -7.29 42.33 13.69
C LYS A 220 -6.53 43.58 14.19
N LYS A 221 -7.08 44.77 13.99
CA LYS A 221 -6.54 46.02 14.56
C LYS A 221 -6.59 45.96 16.08
N GLU A 222 -5.59 46.55 16.78
CA GLU A 222 -5.42 46.40 18.22
C GLU A 222 -6.62 46.90 19.06
N ASP A 223 -7.41 47.86 18.56
CA ASP A 223 -8.51 48.50 19.35
C ASP A 223 -9.88 48.40 18.65
N SER A 224 -10.10 47.55 17.68
CA SER A 224 -11.37 47.42 16.97
C SER A 224 -11.66 45.99 16.50
N ASP A 225 -12.90 45.72 16.12
CA ASP A 225 -13.27 44.46 15.46
C ASP A 225 -12.99 44.48 13.94
N GLU A 226 -12.34 45.52 13.42
CA GLU A 226 -11.97 45.63 12.05
C GLU A 226 -10.66 44.90 11.76
N TYR A 227 -10.56 44.32 10.55
CA TYR A 227 -9.34 43.72 10.03
C TYR A 227 -8.63 44.69 9.10
N GLU A 228 -7.32 44.70 9.15
CA GLU A 228 -6.46 45.38 8.17
C GLU A 228 -5.67 44.37 7.37
N GLU A 229 -5.51 44.62 6.08
CA GLU A 229 -4.64 43.83 5.21
C GLU A 229 -3.22 44.37 5.27
N TYR A 230 -2.26 43.46 5.29
CA TYR A 230 -0.83 43.78 5.19
C TYR A 230 -0.13 42.77 4.32
N THR A 231 0.97 43.17 3.67
CA THR A 231 1.79 42.32 2.82
C THR A 231 3.04 41.91 3.59
N GLU A 232 3.38 40.64 3.50
CA GLU A 232 4.56 40.06 4.14
C GLU A 232 5.26 39.12 3.17
N LEU A 233 6.59 39.20 3.08
CA LEU A 233 7.41 38.24 2.32
C LEU A 233 7.52 36.93 3.11
N VAL A 234 6.94 35.86 2.59
CA VAL A 234 6.86 34.55 3.25
C VAL A 234 7.70 33.52 2.52
N THR A 235 8.45 32.71 3.25
CA THR A 235 9.09 31.52 2.69
C THR A 235 8.06 30.39 2.66
N LEU A 236 7.79 29.87 1.46
CA LEU A 236 6.73 28.90 1.19
C LEU A 236 7.13 27.46 1.48
N ASN A 237 8.42 27.12 1.32
CA ASN A 237 8.94 25.76 1.42
C ASN A 237 9.69 25.50 2.73
N SER A 238 9.83 24.23 3.08
CA SER A 238 10.50 23.75 4.30
C SER A 238 12.01 23.56 4.14
N MET A 239 12.51 23.44 2.92
CA MET A 239 13.90 23.28 2.50
C MET A 239 14.58 21.99 2.96
N THR A 240 14.44 21.60 4.23
CA THR A 240 15.13 20.43 4.78
C THR A 240 14.11 19.31 5.04
N PRO A 241 14.17 18.21 4.30
CA PRO A 241 13.28 17.09 4.51
C PRO A 241 13.58 16.37 5.83
N LEU A 242 12.51 15.95 6.53
CA LEU A 242 12.63 15.27 7.82
C LEU A 242 13.44 13.99 7.71
N TRP A 243 13.30 13.25 6.61
CA TRP A 243 13.99 11.98 6.39
C TRP A 243 15.48 12.09 6.09
N LYS A 244 16.00 13.29 5.82
CA LYS A 244 17.44 13.56 5.68
C LYS A 244 18.08 14.12 6.95
N LYS A 245 17.29 14.35 8.01
CA LYS A 245 17.82 14.80 9.30
C LYS A 245 18.41 13.62 10.08
N ASN A 246 19.38 13.93 10.94
CA ASN A 246 19.95 12.92 11.83
C ASN A 246 18.86 12.39 12.78
N LYS A 247 18.71 11.07 12.88
CA LYS A 247 17.73 10.40 13.73
C LYS A 247 17.82 10.85 15.22
N ASN A 248 19.00 11.22 15.69
CA ASN A 248 19.21 11.66 17.07
C ASN A 248 18.69 13.08 17.35
N GLU A 249 18.36 13.86 16.31
CA GLU A 249 17.82 15.21 16.39
C GLU A 249 16.30 15.23 16.30
N LEU A 250 15.68 14.08 16.01
CA LEU A 250 14.24 13.94 15.81
C LEU A 250 13.58 13.30 17.03
N THR A 251 12.42 13.83 17.39
CA THR A 251 11.55 13.32 18.44
C THR A 251 10.36 12.57 17.83
N ASP A 252 9.68 11.74 18.63
CA ASP A 252 8.43 11.09 18.21
C ASP A 252 7.36 12.11 17.78
N ASP A 253 7.34 13.30 18.40
CA ASP A 253 6.41 14.35 18.01
C ASP A 253 6.70 14.91 16.62
N ASP A 254 7.97 14.99 16.20
CA ASP A 254 8.34 15.40 14.85
C ASP A 254 7.80 14.42 13.80
N TYR A 255 7.96 13.11 14.04
CA TYR A 255 7.41 12.06 13.18
C TYR A 255 5.88 12.06 13.17
N ASN A 256 5.25 12.19 14.32
CA ASN A 256 3.80 12.19 14.46
C ASN A 256 3.15 13.39 13.78
N ASN A 257 3.72 14.59 13.95
CA ASN A 257 3.21 15.80 13.32
C ASN A 257 3.40 15.74 11.79
N PHE A 258 4.57 15.30 11.33
CA PHE A 258 4.80 15.09 9.90
C PHE A 258 3.77 14.12 9.29
N TYR A 259 3.51 13.00 9.96
CA TYR A 259 2.51 12.03 9.49
C TYR A 259 1.13 12.64 9.37
N LYS A 260 0.66 13.33 10.41
CA LYS A 260 -0.67 13.95 10.42
C LYS A 260 -0.82 15.01 9.33
N ASP A 261 0.16 15.88 9.20
CA ASP A 261 0.14 16.96 8.21
C ASP A 261 0.24 16.42 6.77
N LYS A 262 1.11 15.43 6.56
CA LYS A 262 1.39 14.91 5.21
C LYS A 262 0.31 13.99 4.67
N PHE A 263 -0.30 13.19 5.54
CA PHE A 263 -1.30 12.18 5.15
C PHE A 263 -2.73 12.54 5.56
N ASN A 264 -2.95 13.76 6.07
CA ASN A 264 -4.25 14.25 6.56
C ASN A 264 -4.93 13.27 7.53
N ASP A 265 -4.13 12.69 8.44
CA ASP A 265 -4.61 11.79 9.48
C ASP A 265 -4.63 12.53 10.82
N TYR A 266 -5.72 12.40 11.57
CA TYR A 266 -5.86 13.06 12.87
C TYR A 266 -5.24 12.25 14.01
N SER A 267 -4.98 10.96 13.78
CA SER A 267 -4.36 10.05 14.75
C SER A 267 -2.84 10.01 14.58
N ASN A 268 -2.14 9.69 15.65
CA ASN A 268 -0.73 9.33 15.53
C ASN A 268 -0.59 7.99 14.79
N PRO A 269 0.48 7.77 14.06
CA PRO A 269 0.77 6.45 13.51
C PRO A 269 1.07 5.48 14.66
N LEU A 270 0.77 4.20 14.45
CA LEU A 270 1.09 3.15 15.40
C LEU A 270 2.60 2.91 15.48
N HIS A 271 3.28 3.04 14.35
CA HIS A 271 4.72 2.85 14.25
C HIS A 271 5.30 3.68 13.11
N HIS A 272 6.58 4.04 13.22
CA HIS A 272 7.33 4.69 12.14
C HIS A 272 8.73 4.08 12.00
N ALA A 273 9.28 4.13 10.80
CA ALA A 273 10.65 3.69 10.52
C ALA A 273 11.35 4.68 9.58
N LEU A 274 12.46 5.24 10.04
CA LEU A 274 13.38 6.02 9.21
C LEU A 274 14.52 5.11 8.74
N VAL A 275 14.70 5.06 7.43
CA VAL A 275 15.66 4.18 6.75
C VAL A 275 16.60 5.03 5.92
N HIS A 276 17.89 4.79 6.08
CA HIS A 276 18.96 5.27 5.22
C HIS A 276 19.65 4.05 4.63
N ASN A 277 19.53 3.85 3.35
CA ASN A 277 20.12 2.71 2.65
C ASN A 277 21.22 3.17 1.71
N GLU A 278 22.44 2.78 2.00
CA GLU A 278 23.61 2.97 1.15
C GLU A 278 24.09 1.59 0.68
N GLY A 279 24.01 1.31 -0.61
CA GLY A 279 24.39 0.00 -1.13
C GLY A 279 24.29 -0.08 -2.65
N THR A 280 23.72 -1.17 -3.18
CA THR A 280 23.49 -1.34 -4.62
C THR A 280 22.52 -0.27 -5.17
N VAL A 281 21.64 0.24 -4.33
CA VAL A 281 20.77 1.39 -4.56
C VAL A 281 20.82 2.28 -3.33
N THR A 282 20.87 3.58 -3.53
CA THR A 282 20.88 4.59 -2.46
C THR A 282 19.50 5.23 -2.36
N TYR A 283 18.91 5.16 -1.17
CA TYR A 283 17.63 5.82 -0.91
C TYR A 283 17.42 6.10 0.57
N ASP A 284 16.67 7.13 0.85
CA ASP A 284 16.07 7.40 2.14
C ASP A 284 14.59 7.04 2.13
N ALA A 285 14.07 6.47 3.22
CA ALA A 285 12.65 6.22 3.34
C ALA A 285 12.14 6.56 4.74
N LEU A 286 10.93 7.09 4.79
CA LEU A 286 10.20 7.31 6.03
C LEU A 286 8.85 6.60 5.90
N LEU A 287 8.72 5.48 6.63
CA LEU A 287 7.59 4.57 6.55
C LEU A 287 6.75 4.68 7.82
N TYR A 288 5.43 4.61 7.67
CA TYR A 288 4.46 4.68 8.75
C TYR A 288 3.46 3.53 8.69
N ILE A 289 3.12 3.00 9.85
CA ILE A 289 2.00 2.07 10.01
C ILE A 289 0.87 2.84 10.69
N PRO A 290 -0.27 3.08 10.03
CA PRO A 290 -1.43 3.74 10.61
C PRO A 290 -2.01 2.98 11.81
N GLU A 291 -2.63 3.70 12.75
CA GLU A 291 -3.33 3.06 13.88
C GLU A 291 -4.58 2.30 13.43
N ARG A 292 -5.24 2.77 12.38
CA ARG A 292 -6.53 2.24 11.90
C ARG A 292 -6.55 2.13 10.39
N ALA A 293 -7.27 1.15 9.88
CA ALA A 293 -7.54 1.05 8.46
C ALA A 293 -8.49 2.18 8.04
N PRO A 294 -8.22 2.87 6.90
CA PRO A 294 -9.17 3.81 6.32
C PRO A 294 -10.50 3.13 6.01
N PHE A 295 -11.60 3.90 6.04
CA PHE A 295 -12.95 3.35 5.78
C PHE A 295 -13.05 2.62 4.43
N ASN A 296 -12.35 3.12 3.40
CA ASN A 296 -12.33 2.56 2.06
C ASN A 296 -11.21 1.54 1.82
N TYR A 297 -10.49 1.08 2.85
CA TYR A 297 -9.27 0.27 2.71
C TYR A 297 -9.49 -1.01 1.88
N TYR A 298 -10.61 -1.67 2.04
CA TYR A 298 -10.97 -2.89 1.28
C TYR A 298 -11.85 -2.61 0.05
N SER A 299 -12.01 -1.35 -0.35
CA SER A 299 -12.75 -0.98 -1.56
C SER A 299 -11.82 -0.86 -2.78
N LYS A 300 -12.40 -0.89 -3.98
CA LYS A 300 -11.67 -0.65 -5.25
C LYS A 300 -11.13 0.78 -5.38
N GLU A 301 -11.64 1.70 -4.57
CA GLU A 301 -11.25 3.10 -4.57
C GLU A 301 -9.99 3.36 -3.72
N TYR A 302 -9.55 2.36 -2.94
CA TYR A 302 -8.33 2.50 -2.17
C TYR A 302 -7.11 2.34 -3.07
N GLU A 303 -6.30 3.38 -3.13
CA GLU A 303 -5.06 3.41 -3.89
C GLU A 303 -3.88 3.28 -2.91
N LYS A 304 -3.13 2.20 -3.06
CA LYS A 304 -1.87 1.98 -2.33
C LYS A 304 -0.74 2.79 -2.94
N GLY A 305 0.35 2.93 -2.23
CA GLY A 305 1.60 3.47 -2.76
C GLY A 305 2.30 4.40 -1.78
N LEU A 306 3.62 4.50 -1.94
CA LEU A 306 4.45 5.46 -1.25
C LEU A 306 4.66 6.69 -2.12
N GLN A 307 4.85 7.85 -1.49
CA GLN A 307 5.31 9.01 -2.22
C GLN A 307 6.75 8.78 -2.69
N LEU A 308 7.01 9.06 -3.96
CA LEU A 308 8.34 8.96 -4.53
C LEU A 308 8.91 10.35 -4.76
N TYR A 309 10.06 10.59 -4.17
CA TYR A 309 10.87 11.78 -4.36
C TYR A 309 12.15 11.44 -5.10
N ALA A 310 12.64 12.40 -5.86
CA ALA A 310 13.98 12.41 -6.42
C ALA A 310 14.61 13.78 -6.14
N ASN A 311 15.71 13.79 -5.40
CA ASN A 311 16.40 15.03 -5.01
C ASN A 311 15.49 16.05 -4.31
N GLY A 312 14.58 15.60 -3.43
CA GLY A 312 13.66 16.46 -2.70
C GLY A 312 12.48 17.00 -3.50
N VAL A 313 12.34 16.59 -4.77
CA VAL A 313 11.20 16.93 -5.64
C VAL A 313 10.23 15.77 -5.70
N LEU A 314 8.95 16.02 -5.46
CA LEU A 314 7.92 15.00 -5.56
C LEU A 314 7.72 14.59 -7.03
N ILE A 315 7.89 13.30 -7.29
CA ILE A 315 7.73 12.68 -8.60
C ILE A 315 6.34 12.04 -8.71
N MET A 316 5.98 11.21 -7.74
CA MET A 316 4.69 10.52 -7.68
C MET A 316 4.13 10.57 -6.26
N GLU A 317 2.84 10.91 -6.14
CA GLU A 317 2.16 10.88 -4.83
C GLU A 317 1.88 9.46 -4.34
N ARG A 318 1.73 8.52 -5.28
CA ARG A 318 1.42 7.12 -5.01
C ARG A 318 2.15 6.23 -6.01
N CYS A 319 3.34 5.80 -5.65
CA CYS A 319 4.09 4.83 -6.41
C CYS A 319 3.68 3.43 -5.94
N GLU A 320 2.79 2.77 -6.70
CA GLU A 320 2.26 1.45 -6.39
C GLU A 320 3.33 0.36 -6.46
N ASP A 321 4.33 0.53 -7.32
CA ASP A 321 5.42 -0.42 -7.54
C ASP A 321 6.34 -0.57 -6.32
N LEU A 322 6.31 0.38 -5.37
CA LEU A 322 7.11 0.33 -4.14
C LEU A 322 6.51 -0.57 -3.06
N LEU A 323 5.23 -0.95 -3.17
CA LEU A 323 4.55 -1.74 -2.14
C LEU A 323 3.80 -2.92 -2.76
N PRO A 324 4.04 -4.16 -2.27
CA PRO A 324 3.18 -5.29 -2.58
C PRO A 324 1.79 -5.09 -1.93
N ASP A 325 0.77 -5.78 -2.46
CA ASP A 325 -0.61 -5.63 -2.00
C ASP A 325 -0.78 -5.95 -0.51
N TYR A 326 -0.04 -6.92 0.00
CA TYR A 326 -0.11 -7.33 1.41
C TYR A 326 0.48 -6.30 2.38
N PHE A 327 1.23 -5.30 1.91
CA PHE A 327 1.70 -4.17 2.68
C PHE A 327 1.07 -2.84 2.27
N SER A 328 -0.06 -2.88 1.56
CA SER A 328 -0.78 -1.70 1.07
C SER A 328 -1.21 -0.71 2.16
N PHE A 329 -1.25 -1.12 3.42
CA PHE A 329 -1.54 -0.26 4.57
C PHE A 329 -0.40 0.70 4.93
N VAL A 330 0.83 0.45 4.46
CA VAL A 330 1.97 1.31 4.78
C VAL A 330 1.82 2.64 4.05
N LYS A 331 1.95 3.73 4.79
CA LYS A 331 2.07 5.09 4.28
C LYS A 331 3.51 5.56 4.41
N GLY A 332 3.89 6.52 3.63
CA GLY A 332 5.26 7.04 3.73
C GLY A 332 5.79 7.53 2.40
N LEU A 333 7.11 7.63 2.35
CA LEU A 333 7.83 8.10 1.19
C LEU A 333 9.16 7.37 0.99
N VAL A 334 9.64 7.45 -0.23
CA VAL A 334 11.00 7.08 -0.63
C VAL A 334 11.60 8.24 -1.40
N ASP A 335 12.82 8.63 -1.08
CA ASP A 335 13.62 9.64 -1.80
C ASP A 335 14.90 8.96 -2.30
N SER A 336 15.11 8.93 -3.61
CA SER A 336 16.27 8.28 -4.22
C SER A 336 16.77 9.05 -5.42
N GLU A 337 18.08 9.14 -5.52
CA GLU A 337 18.79 9.73 -6.66
C GLU A 337 18.97 8.73 -7.81
N ASP A 338 18.91 7.44 -7.51
CA ASP A 338 19.15 6.34 -8.45
C ASP A 338 17.93 5.99 -9.33
N VAL A 339 16.79 6.66 -9.10
CA VAL A 339 15.56 6.37 -9.86
C VAL A 339 15.64 6.96 -11.25
N SER A 340 15.55 6.11 -12.28
CA SER A 340 15.46 6.53 -13.67
C SER A 340 14.08 7.10 -13.98
N LEU A 341 14.01 8.41 -14.13
CA LEU A 341 12.78 9.12 -14.46
C LEU A 341 12.56 9.14 -15.98
N ASN A 342 11.30 9.10 -16.42
CA ASN A 342 10.96 9.43 -17.78
C ASN A 342 11.01 10.97 -17.99
N ILE A 343 10.81 11.41 -19.22
CA ILE A 343 10.88 12.84 -19.59
C ILE A 343 9.88 13.69 -18.80
N SER A 344 8.67 13.19 -18.54
CA SER A 344 7.64 13.91 -17.76
C SER A 344 7.83 13.83 -16.25
N ARG A 345 8.65 12.91 -15.76
CA ARG A 345 8.77 12.55 -14.35
C ARG A 345 7.44 12.13 -13.69
N GLU A 346 6.42 11.82 -14.49
CA GLU A 346 5.12 11.34 -14.01
C GLU A 346 5.01 9.82 -14.09
N MET A 347 5.86 9.17 -14.87
CA MET A 347 5.91 7.71 -15.01
C MET A 347 7.34 7.21 -14.85
N LEU A 348 7.47 6.06 -14.22
CA LEU A 348 8.73 5.35 -14.11
C LEU A 348 8.95 4.48 -15.35
N GLN A 349 10.17 4.45 -15.85
CA GLN A 349 10.56 3.33 -16.68
C GLN A 349 10.66 2.11 -15.76
N HIS A 350 10.17 0.93 -16.19
CA HIS A 350 10.32 -0.32 -15.44
C HIS A 350 11.80 -0.63 -15.20
N ASP A 351 12.34 -0.04 -14.15
CA ASP A 351 13.77 -0.02 -13.88
C ASP A 351 14.15 -1.14 -12.90
N ALA A 352 15.32 -1.72 -13.11
CA ALA A 352 15.91 -2.69 -12.21
C ALA A 352 16.14 -2.09 -10.80
N GLN A 353 16.49 -0.81 -10.73
CA GLN A 353 16.73 -0.07 -9.48
C GLN A 353 15.46 0.07 -8.67
N MET A 354 14.33 0.44 -9.29
CA MET A 354 13.03 0.52 -8.61
C MET A 354 12.64 -0.82 -7.97
N ARG A 355 12.86 -1.94 -8.68
CA ARG A 355 12.59 -3.27 -8.12
C ARG A 355 13.50 -3.62 -6.94
N LEU A 356 14.74 -3.14 -6.94
CA LEU A 356 15.67 -3.33 -5.82
C LEU A 356 15.23 -2.49 -4.61
N ILE A 357 14.82 -1.24 -4.83
CA ILE A 357 14.25 -0.38 -3.78
C ILE A 357 12.99 -1.03 -3.19
N ALA A 358 12.04 -1.45 -4.03
CA ALA A 358 10.81 -2.10 -3.58
C ALA A 358 11.08 -3.34 -2.71
N LYS A 359 11.99 -4.22 -3.13
CA LYS A 359 12.41 -5.39 -2.33
C LYS A 359 13.07 -5.02 -1.01
N SER A 360 13.85 -3.95 -1.00
CA SER A 360 14.49 -3.46 0.22
C SER A 360 13.48 -2.87 1.20
N VAL A 361 12.52 -2.07 0.69
CA VAL A 361 11.39 -1.52 1.46
C VAL A 361 10.52 -2.65 2.02
N GLU A 362 10.17 -3.62 1.21
CA GLU A 362 9.40 -4.81 1.61
C GLU A 362 10.06 -5.55 2.78
N ARG A 363 11.38 -5.81 2.67
CA ARG A 363 12.16 -6.45 3.74
C ARG A 363 12.19 -5.60 5.00
N THR A 364 12.32 -4.30 4.86
CA THR A 364 12.29 -3.37 5.99
C THR A 364 10.95 -3.43 6.71
N ILE A 365 9.83 -3.38 5.99
CA ILE A 365 8.49 -3.48 6.58
C ILE A 365 8.34 -4.80 7.36
N LYS A 366 8.73 -5.94 6.75
CA LYS A 366 8.73 -7.23 7.45
C LYS A 366 9.53 -7.19 8.75
N ASN A 367 10.75 -6.65 8.70
CA ASN A 367 11.62 -6.61 9.86
C ASN A 367 11.04 -5.72 10.98
N GLU A 368 10.45 -4.56 10.63
CA GLU A 368 9.82 -3.67 11.60
C GLU A 368 8.58 -4.32 12.24
N LEU A 369 7.72 -4.98 11.45
CA LEU A 369 6.59 -5.74 11.96
C LEU A 369 7.04 -6.89 12.88
N SER A 370 8.08 -7.62 12.49
CA SER A 370 8.67 -8.69 13.32
C SER A 370 9.26 -8.16 14.62
N ARG A 371 9.91 -7.00 14.57
CA ARG A 371 10.45 -6.31 15.76
C ARG A 371 9.33 -5.87 16.69
N MET A 372 8.26 -5.27 16.14
CA MET A 372 7.09 -4.85 16.90
C MET A 372 6.41 -6.07 17.55
N MET A 373 6.22 -7.17 16.83
CA MET A 373 5.63 -8.40 17.38
C MET A 373 6.43 -8.97 18.56
N LYS A 374 7.76 -8.89 18.48
CA LYS A 374 8.66 -9.42 19.52
C LYS A 374 8.80 -8.50 20.74
N ASN A 375 8.88 -7.19 20.53
CA ASN A 375 9.27 -6.23 21.57
C ASN A 375 8.09 -5.38 22.07
N GLU A 376 7.03 -5.24 21.27
CA GLU A 376 5.90 -4.34 21.50
C GLU A 376 4.59 -5.07 21.17
N ARG A 377 4.39 -6.25 21.80
CA ARG A 377 3.32 -7.19 21.46
C ARG A 377 1.92 -6.55 21.43
N GLU A 378 1.60 -5.70 22.38
CA GLU A 378 0.28 -5.04 22.45
C GLU A 378 0.05 -4.11 21.24
N GLN A 379 1.09 -3.42 20.77
CA GLN A 379 1.01 -2.58 19.58
C GLN A 379 0.86 -3.45 18.32
N TYR A 380 1.59 -4.56 18.26
CA TYR A 380 1.46 -5.50 17.14
C TYR A 380 0.06 -6.12 17.07
N GLU A 381 -0.56 -6.44 18.19
CA GLU A 381 -1.92 -6.95 18.22
C GLU A 381 -2.95 -5.91 17.76
N LYS A 382 -2.77 -4.62 18.11
CA LYS A 382 -3.59 -3.53 17.55
C LYS A 382 -3.42 -3.41 16.04
N PHE A 383 -2.18 -3.46 15.55
CA PHE A 383 -1.87 -3.51 14.12
C PHE A 383 -2.58 -4.71 13.46
N TYR A 384 -2.45 -5.90 14.05
CA TYR A 384 -3.02 -7.12 13.50
C TYR A 384 -4.55 -7.11 13.45
N GLN A 385 -5.20 -6.50 14.45
CA GLN A 385 -6.66 -6.28 14.42
C GLN A 385 -7.10 -5.36 13.26
N ALA A 386 -6.28 -4.38 12.89
CA ALA A 386 -6.59 -3.45 11.82
C ALA A 386 -6.27 -4.02 10.42
N PHE A 387 -5.15 -4.75 10.28
CA PHE A 387 -4.56 -5.12 8.99
C PHE A 387 -4.20 -6.61 8.83
N GLY A 388 -4.40 -7.44 9.86
CA GLY A 388 -4.04 -8.86 9.84
C GLY A 388 -4.73 -9.64 8.72
N LEU A 389 -5.97 -9.26 8.40
CA LEU A 389 -6.71 -9.83 7.28
C LEU A 389 -5.98 -9.63 5.95
N GLN A 390 -5.33 -8.47 5.75
CA GLN A 390 -4.56 -8.18 4.54
C GLN A 390 -3.32 -9.09 4.40
N LEU A 391 -2.65 -9.40 5.51
CA LEU A 391 -1.52 -10.35 5.51
C LEU A 391 -1.97 -11.76 5.15
N LYS A 392 -3.12 -12.21 5.66
CA LYS A 392 -3.73 -13.50 5.33
C LYS A 392 -4.12 -13.58 3.85
N TYR A 393 -4.75 -12.53 3.33
CA TYR A 393 -5.04 -12.41 1.90
C TYR A 393 -3.77 -12.40 1.05
N GLY A 394 -2.68 -11.79 1.53
CA GLY A 394 -1.39 -11.78 0.84
C GLY A 394 -0.81 -13.18 0.63
N VAL A 395 -0.98 -14.08 1.61
CA VAL A 395 -0.58 -15.49 1.45
C VAL A 395 -1.45 -16.21 0.43
N TYR A 396 -2.76 -15.94 0.42
CA TYR A 396 -3.71 -16.61 -0.46
C TYR A 396 -3.64 -16.13 -1.90
N SER A 397 -3.59 -14.83 -2.14
CA SER A 397 -3.79 -14.20 -3.44
C SER A 397 -2.69 -14.52 -4.46
N ASP A 398 -1.48 -14.82 -4.00
CA ASP A 398 -0.33 -15.15 -4.84
C ASP A 398 0.01 -16.66 -4.85
N TYR A 399 -0.93 -17.48 -4.39
CA TYR A 399 -0.76 -18.94 -4.27
C TYR A 399 0.44 -19.35 -3.39
N GLY A 400 0.75 -18.54 -2.38
CA GLY A 400 1.82 -18.79 -1.43
C GLY A 400 3.24 -18.51 -1.94
N MET A 401 3.40 -17.73 -3.01
CA MET A 401 4.73 -17.36 -3.52
C MET A 401 5.54 -16.54 -2.50
N HIS A 402 4.88 -15.67 -1.73
CA HIS A 402 5.51 -14.86 -0.68
C HIS A 402 5.24 -15.39 0.74
N LYS A 403 4.90 -16.67 0.90
CA LYS A 403 4.61 -17.27 2.21
C LYS A 403 5.76 -17.10 3.21
N ASP A 404 7.00 -17.24 2.78
CA ASP A 404 8.18 -17.07 3.65
C ASP A 404 8.37 -15.62 4.15
N MET A 405 7.76 -14.66 3.45
CA MET A 405 7.72 -13.26 3.87
C MET A 405 6.69 -13.04 4.97
N LEU A 406 5.53 -13.73 4.90
CA LEU A 406 4.34 -13.42 5.68
C LEU A 406 4.05 -14.40 6.83
N GLN A 407 4.44 -15.68 6.71
CA GLN A 407 4.03 -16.73 7.66
C GLN A 407 4.37 -16.43 9.12
N ASP A 408 5.52 -15.78 9.36
CA ASP A 408 5.98 -15.42 10.70
C ASP A 408 5.24 -14.20 11.28
N LEU A 409 4.48 -13.47 10.44
CA LEU A 409 3.69 -12.30 10.83
C LEU A 409 2.23 -12.64 11.15
N LEU A 410 1.80 -13.88 10.89
CA LEU A 410 0.41 -14.28 11.10
C LEU A 410 0.15 -14.60 12.57
N LEU A 411 -1.01 -14.16 13.06
CA LEU A 411 -1.52 -14.51 14.37
C LEU A 411 -2.88 -15.22 14.25
N PHE A 412 -3.09 -16.18 15.13
CA PHE A 412 -4.36 -16.91 15.25
C PHE A 412 -4.74 -17.00 16.73
N ILE A 413 -6.02 -17.20 17.02
CA ILE A 413 -6.49 -17.37 18.39
C ILE A 413 -6.17 -18.80 18.83
N SER A 414 -5.57 -18.94 20.00
CA SER A 414 -5.23 -20.24 20.59
C SER A 414 -6.32 -20.75 21.51
N SER A 415 -6.58 -22.07 21.50
CA SER A 415 -7.46 -22.74 22.48
C SER A 415 -6.92 -22.71 23.90
N LYS A 416 -5.60 -22.47 24.07
CA LYS A 416 -4.94 -22.55 25.37
C LYS A 416 -5.35 -21.45 26.33
N ASP A 417 -5.47 -20.21 25.83
CA ASP A 417 -5.73 -19.02 26.62
C ASP A 417 -6.67 -18.03 25.94
N GLN A 418 -7.20 -18.38 24.77
CA GLN A 418 -8.06 -17.56 23.90
C GLN A 418 -7.39 -16.26 23.48
N LYS A 419 -6.04 -16.25 23.36
CA LYS A 419 -5.26 -15.11 22.91
C LYS A 419 -4.67 -15.36 21.54
N LEU A 420 -4.24 -14.24 20.92
CA LEU A 420 -3.50 -14.27 19.66
C LEU A 420 -2.12 -14.92 19.88
N THR A 421 -1.79 -15.90 19.07
CA THR A 421 -0.50 -16.60 19.05
C THR A 421 0.04 -16.68 17.63
N SER A 422 1.35 -16.61 17.47
CA SER A 422 2.01 -16.86 16.19
C SER A 422 2.23 -18.36 15.97
N LEU A 423 2.49 -18.74 14.72
CA LEU A 423 2.82 -20.13 14.39
C LEU A 423 4.12 -20.58 15.09
N ALA A 424 5.08 -19.66 15.27
CA ALA A 424 6.31 -19.94 16.00
C ALA A 424 6.03 -20.27 17.48
N GLU A 425 5.25 -19.43 18.16
CA GLU A 425 4.86 -19.62 19.56
C GLU A 425 4.06 -20.92 19.76
N TYR A 426 3.19 -21.27 18.81
CA TYR A 426 2.46 -22.55 18.84
C TYR A 426 3.43 -23.72 18.76
N VAL A 427 4.33 -23.76 17.76
CA VAL A 427 5.29 -24.86 17.55
C VAL A 427 6.26 -25.00 18.74
N ASP A 428 6.69 -23.88 19.32
CA ASP A 428 7.60 -23.88 20.49
C ASP A 428 6.93 -24.47 21.76
N ARG A 429 5.57 -24.53 21.81
CA ARG A 429 4.80 -25.09 22.92
C ARG A 429 4.28 -26.51 22.67
N MET A 430 4.47 -27.04 21.45
CA MET A 430 3.97 -28.36 21.07
C MET A 430 4.60 -29.45 21.95
N PRO A 431 3.80 -30.42 22.46
CA PRO A 431 4.33 -31.65 23.04
C PRO A 431 5.19 -32.44 22.04
N GLU A 432 6.14 -33.22 22.55
CA GLU A 432 7.08 -34.00 21.70
C GLU A 432 6.36 -35.02 20.80
N ASP A 433 5.25 -35.56 21.26
CA ASP A 433 4.43 -36.55 20.55
C ASP A 433 3.45 -35.92 19.54
N GLN A 434 3.27 -34.59 19.57
CA GLN A 434 2.44 -33.87 18.61
C GLN A 434 3.15 -33.68 17.27
N THR A 435 2.56 -34.19 16.21
CA THR A 435 3.18 -34.15 14.86
C THR A 435 2.68 -33.03 13.97
N CYS A 436 1.45 -32.53 14.19
CA CYS A 436 0.76 -31.56 13.35
C CYS A 436 0.32 -30.31 14.13
N ILE A 437 0.12 -29.21 13.43
CA ILE A 437 -0.53 -28.00 13.93
C ILE A 437 -2.05 -28.20 13.74
N TYR A 438 -2.79 -28.31 14.83
CA TYR A 438 -4.24 -28.50 14.76
C TYR A 438 -4.98 -27.19 14.66
N TYR A 439 -6.01 -27.15 13.81
CA TYR A 439 -6.89 -25.99 13.67
C TYR A 439 -8.35 -26.40 13.56
N ALA A 440 -9.24 -25.49 13.96
CA ALA A 440 -10.67 -25.60 13.81
C ALA A 440 -11.24 -24.31 13.25
N CYS A 441 -12.18 -24.40 12.29
CA CYS A 441 -12.82 -23.27 11.65
C CYS A 441 -14.24 -23.08 12.19
N GLY A 442 -14.71 -21.83 12.25
CA GLY A 442 -16.08 -21.51 12.61
C GLY A 442 -16.32 -20.01 12.76
N GLU A 443 -17.57 -19.59 12.77
CA GLU A 443 -17.98 -18.17 12.80
C GLU A 443 -17.58 -17.42 14.09
N SER A 444 -17.28 -18.14 15.16
CA SER A 444 -16.86 -17.55 16.43
C SER A 444 -16.13 -18.57 17.31
N ILE A 445 -15.33 -18.08 18.25
CA ILE A 445 -14.62 -18.88 19.25
C ILE A 445 -15.60 -19.81 19.99
N ALA A 446 -16.74 -19.29 20.45
CA ALA A 446 -17.72 -20.04 21.19
C ALA A 446 -18.29 -21.23 20.37
N ARG A 447 -18.51 -21.04 19.07
CA ARG A 447 -18.93 -22.12 18.18
C ARG A 447 -17.85 -23.17 17.99
N ILE A 448 -16.61 -22.74 17.73
CA ILE A 448 -15.46 -23.66 17.56
C ILE A 448 -15.27 -24.51 18.83
N GLU A 449 -15.36 -23.90 20.01
CA GLU A 449 -15.20 -24.61 21.27
C GLU A 449 -16.29 -25.68 21.54
N ALA A 450 -17.48 -25.46 20.99
CA ALA A 450 -18.60 -26.37 21.08
C ALA A 450 -18.57 -27.52 20.04
N LEU A 451 -17.62 -27.52 19.11
CA LEU A 451 -17.52 -28.56 18.09
C LEU A 451 -17.09 -29.92 18.70
N PRO A 452 -17.85 -30.97 18.50
CA PRO A 452 -17.51 -32.30 19.00
C PRO A 452 -16.14 -32.82 18.51
N GLN A 453 -15.74 -32.42 17.31
CA GLN A 453 -14.48 -32.84 16.71
C GLN A 453 -13.24 -32.33 17.48
N THR A 454 -13.40 -31.32 18.34
CA THR A 454 -12.31 -30.79 19.17
C THR A 454 -12.03 -31.68 20.40
N GLU A 455 -13.00 -32.56 20.80
CA GLU A 455 -12.93 -33.32 22.06
C GLU A 455 -11.66 -34.16 22.17
N LEU A 456 -11.35 -34.97 21.17
CA LEU A 456 -10.18 -35.85 21.20
C LEU A 456 -8.85 -35.07 21.22
N VAL A 457 -8.75 -34.01 20.47
CA VAL A 457 -7.54 -33.19 20.42
C VAL A 457 -7.29 -32.51 21.77
N LYS A 458 -8.36 -32.02 22.41
CA LYS A 458 -8.32 -31.44 23.77
C LYS A 458 -7.97 -32.49 24.82
N ASP A 459 -8.52 -33.69 24.73
CA ASP A 459 -8.22 -34.81 25.66
C ASP A 459 -6.76 -35.24 25.62
N LYS A 460 -6.11 -35.17 24.46
CA LYS A 460 -4.68 -35.37 24.30
C LYS A 460 -3.82 -34.20 24.84
N GLY A 461 -4.44 -33.10 25.25
CA GLY A 461 -3.78 -31.90 25.72
C GLY A 461 -3.14 -31.06 24.59
N TYR A 462 -3.53 -31.28 23.37
CA TYR A 462 -3.00 -30.54 22.22
C TYR A 462 -3.71 -29.20 22.04
N GLU A 463 -2.94 -28.19 21.68
CA GLU A 463 -3.42 -26.85 21.37
C GLU A 463 -4.11 -26.82 19.99
N ILE A 464 -5.20 -26.07 19.86
CA ILE A 464 -5.94 -25.89 18.60
C ILE A 464 -5.91 -24.39 18.24
N LEU A 465 -5.58 -24.06 17.00
CA LEU A 465 -5.76 -22.73 16.46
C LEU A 465 -7.20 -22.53 16.01
N TYR A 466 -7.83 -21.43 16.42
CA TYR A 466 -9.19 -21.07 16.03
C TYR A 466 -9.16 -20.12 14.83
N PHE A 467 -9.76 -20.55 13.75
CA PHE A 467 -9.87 -19.81 12.49
C PHE A 467 -11.27 -19.22 12.39
N THR A 468 -11.31 -17.91 12.60
CA THR A 468 -12.58 -17.16 12.59
C THR A 468 -12.75 -16.28 11.35
N ASP A 469 -11.71 -16.06 10.58
CA ASP A 469 -11.77 -15.35 9.32
C ASP A 469 -11.95 -16.33 8.15
N SER A 470 -12.82 -16.00 7.21
CA SER A 470 -13.13 -16.86 6.06
C SER A 470 -11.91 -17.19 5.17
N VAL A 471 -10.85 -16.39 5.22
CA VAL A 471 -9.60 -16.59 4.46
C VAL A 471 -8.61 -17.52 5.19
N ASP A 472 -8.78 -17.77 6.48
CA ASP A 472 -7.80 -18.48 7.31
C ASP A 472 -7.43 -19.85 6.74
N GLU A 473 -8.43 -20.67 6.45
CA GLU A 473 -8.19 -22.02 5.93
C GLU A 473 -7.55 -21.99 4.52
N PHE A 474 -7.93 -21.02 3.69
CA PHE A 474 -7.32 -20.85 2.38
C PHE A 474 -5.84 -20.43 2.50
N ALA A 475 -5.53 -19.51 3.39
CA ALA A 475 -4.15 -19.07 3.64
C ALA A 475 -3.28 -20.24 4.16
N ILE A 476 -3.77 -21.00 5.13
CA ILE A 476 -3.05 -22.15 5.68
C ILE A 476 -2.79 -23.24 4.64
N ARG A 477 -3.72 -23.47 3.71
CA ARG A 477 -3.51 -24.40 2.59
C ARG A 477 -2.40 -23.95 1.65
N MET A 478 -2.25 -22.63 1.43
CA MET A 478 -1.13 -22.11 0.65
C MET A 478 0.20 -22.24 1.42
N LEU A 479 0.19 -22.11 2.73
CA LEU A 479 1.38 -22.38 3.57
C LEU A 479 1.80 -23.84 3.51
N MET A 480 0.84 -24.78 3.47
CA MET A 480 0.99 -26.24 3.51
C MET A 480 1.59 -26.76 4.83
N LYS A 481 2.67 -26.17 5.29
CA LYS A 481 3.36 -26.50 6.55
C LYS A 481 4.05 -25.26 7.12
N TYR A 482 4.29 -25.26 8.41
CA TYR A 482 5.14 -24.28 9.09
C TYR A 482 6.30 -25.01 9.76
N LYS A 483 7.53 -24.62 9.45
CA LYS A 483 8.75 -25.43 9.72
C LYS A 483 8.53 -26.85 9.15
N ASP A 484 8.61 -27.88 9.97
CA ASP A 484 8.41 -29.28 9.56
C ASP A 484 7.02 -29.82 9.93
N LYS A 485 6.10 -28.99 10.43
CA LYS A 485 4.78 -29.39 10.93
C LYS A 485 3.70 -29.06 9.92
N GLU A 486 2.91 -30.07 9.53
CA GLU A 486 1.75 -29.90 8.66
C GLU A 486 0.56 -29.34 9.45
N PHE A 487 -0.35 -28.66 8.75
CA PHE A 487 -1.62 -28.22 9.32
C PHE A 487 -2.66 -29.31 9.18
N LYS A 488 -3.41 -29.58 10.26
CA LYS A 488 -4.45 -30.60 10.28
C LYS A 488 -5.75 -30.05 10.87
N SER A 489 -6.84 -30.10 10.09
CA SER A 489 -8.15 -29.72 10.57
C SER A 489 -8.66 -30.75 11.59
N VAL A 490 -9.23 -30.28 12.70
CA VAL A 490 -9.90 -31.17 13.64
C VAL A 490 -11.14 -31.86 13.03
N SER A 491 -11.69 -31.28 11.96
CA SER A 491 -12.83 -31.87 11.22
C SER A 491 -12.39 -32.84 10.11
N ALA A 492 -11.08 -33.08 9.90
CA ALA A 492 -10.62 -34.09 8.93
C ALA A 492 -10.99 -35.50 9.40
N ASN A 493 -11.41 -36.36 8.46
CA ASN A 493 -11.85 -37.74 8.81
C ASN A 493 -10.68 -38.68 9.17
N ASP A 494 -9.44 -38.27 8.88
CA ASP A 494 -8.19 -39.03 9.05
C ASP A 494 -7.26 -38.47 10.14
N LEU A 495 -7.81 -37.95 11.24
CA LEU A 495 -7.03 -37.40 12.34
C LEU A 495 -6.05 -38.42 12.95
N ASN A 496 -6.42 -39.69 13.02
CA ASN A 496 -5.59 -40.83 13.47
C ASN A 496 -4.90 -40.60 14.83
N LEU A 497 -5.64 -40.07 15.81
CA LEU A 497 -5.16 -39.80 17.16
C LEU A 497 -5.42 -40.94 18.14
N GLU A 498 -6.19 -41.93 17.72
CA GLU A 498 -6.51 -43.12 18.50
C GLU A 498 -5.28 -44.01 18.69
N SER A 499 -5.18 -44.70 19.82
CA SER A 499 -4.19 -45.74 20.03
C SER A 499 -4.46 -46.96 19.16
N GLU A 500 -3.45 -47.80 18.99
CA GLU A 500 -3.62 -49.06 18.22
C GLU A 500 -4.64 -50.01 18.84
N GLU A 501 -4.87 -49.95 20.16
CA GLU A 501 -5.88 -50.71 20.87
C GLU A 501 -7.28 -50.14 20.58
N GLU A 502 -7.46 -48.84 20.71
CA GLU A 502 -8.72 -48.15 20.40
C GLU A 502 -9.13 -48.34 18.94
N LYS A 503 -8.21 -48.33 18.00
CA LYS A 503 -8.47 -48.60 16.57
C LYS A 503 -9.01 -50.00 16.35
N LYS A 504 -8.39 -51.03 16.98
CA LYS A 504 -8.84 -52.41 16.86
C LYS A 504 -10.22 -52.62 17.46
N GLU A 505 -10.49 -52.02 18.60
CA GLU A 505 -11.83 -52.09 19.22
C GLU A 505 -12.89 -51.42 18.34
N LEU A 506 -12.55 -50.29 17.73
CA LEU A 506 -13.43 -49.57 16.81
C LEU A 506 -13.73 -50.38 15.55
N GLU A 507 -12.72 -50.99 14.93
CA GLU A 507 -12.86 -51.86 13.76
C GLU A 507 -13.71 -53.08 14.06
N GLN A 508 -13.59 -53.66 15.26
CA GLN A 508 -14.46 -54.76 15.69
C GLN A 508 -15.91 -54.31 15.81
N LYS A 509 -16.18 -53.18 16.49
CA LYS A 509 -17.52 -52.59 16.63
C LYS A 509 -18.14 -52.22 15.29
N GLU A 510 -17.32 -51.67 14.34
CA GLU A 510 -17.76 -51.39 12.97
C GLU A 510 -18.18 -52.66 12.22
N THR A 511 -17.40 -53.75 12.36
CA THR A 511 -17.71 -55.04 11.75
C THR A 511 -19.02 -55.60 12.29
N GLU A 512 -19.23 -55.55 13.61
CA GLU A 512 -20.47 -55.99 14.28
C GLU A 512 -21.70 -55.15 13.89
N SER A 513 -21.52 -53.90 13.48
CA SER A 513 -22.60 -52.96 13.16
C SER A 513 -22.73 -52.69 11.67
N LYS A 514 -22.06 -53.46 10.82
CA LYS A 514 -21.95 -53.21 9.38
C LYS A 514 -23.31 -53.02 8.70
N ASP A 515 -24.28 -53.92 8.96
CA ASP A 515 -25.61 -53.84 8.35
C ASP A 515 -26.34 -52.55 8.75
N MET A 516 -26.25 -52.17 10.03
CA MET A 516 -26.82 -50.91 10.54
C MET A 516 -26.21 -49.70 9.83
N LEU A 517 -24.85 -49.61 9.73
CA LEU A 517 -24.17 -48.50 9.09
C LEU A 517 -24.49 -48.41 7.60
N GLU A 518 -24.61 -49.55 6.89
CA GLU A 518 -25.03 -49.59 5.49
C GLU A 518 -26.47 -49.11 5.28
N THR A 519 -27.40 -49.48 6.18
CA THR A 519 -28.78 -48.98 6.14
C THR A 519 -28.86 -47.49 6.39
N MET A 520 -28.11 -46.98 7.36
CA MET A 520 -28.00 -45.54 7.62
C MET A 520 -27.42 -44.78 6.43
N GLN A 521 -26.37 -45.33 5.80
CA GLN A 521 -25.77 -44.70 4.61
C GLN A 521 -26.75 -44.64 3.43
N LYS A 522 -27.52 -45.70 3.20
CA LYS A 522 -28.58 -45.72 2.17
C LYS A 522 -29.67 -44.69 2.44
N ALA A 523 -30.07 -44.51 3.72
CA ALA A 523 -31.08 -43.51 4.13
C ALA A 523 -30.58 -42.07 3.92
N LEU A 524 -29.26 -41.84 3.82
CA LEU A 524 -28.59 -40.58 3.63
C LEU A 524 -27.95 -40.47 2.23
N ASP A 525 -28.44 -41.26 1.25
CA ASP A 525 -27.88 -41.28 -0.10
C ASP A 525 -27.76 -39.89 -0.73
N GLY A 526 -26.56 -39.57 -1.27
CA GLY A 526 -26.20 -38.27 -1.83
C GLY A 526 -25.95 -37.17 -0.81
N LYS A 527 -26.13 -37.39 0.51
CA LYS A 527 -25.88 -36.40 1.56
C LYS A 527 -24.55 -36.61 2.25
N VAL A 528 -24.09 -37.83 2.40
CA VAL A 528 -22.81 -38.20 3.00
C VAL A 528 -22.08 -39.24 2.14
N ALA A 529 -20.77 -39.19 2.10
CA ALA A 529 -19.95 -40.18 1.41
C ALA A 529 -19.95 -41.53 2.16
N LYS A 530 -19.98 -41.49 3.49
CA LYS A 530 -19.92 -42.67 4.35
C LYS A 530 -20.57 -42.40 5.71
N VAL A 531 -21.03 -43.46 6.36
CA VAL A 531 -21.37 -43.50 7.80
C VAL A 531 -20.39 -44.46 8.48
N LYS A 532 -19.75 -44.03 9.56
CA LYS A 532 -18.75 -44.83 10.32
C LYS A 532 -18.88 -44.60 11.82
N LEU A 533 -18.22 -45.45 12.62
CA LEU A 533 -18.07 -45.21 14.04
C LEU A 533 -16.92 -44.20 14.28
N SER A 534 -17.07 -43.39 15.33
CA SER A 534 -16.12 -42.34 15.70
C SER A 534 -15.23 -42.80 16.86
N GLY A 535 -13.93 -42.63 16.69
CA GLY A 535 -12.96 -42.72 17.79
C GLY A 535 -12.71 -41.38 18.51
N ARG A 536 -13.26 -40.29 17.95
CA ARG A 536 -13.02 -38.95 18.49
C ARG A 536 -14.10 -38.40 19.42
N LEU A 537 -15.32 -38.89 19.29
CA LEU A 537 -16.47 -38.43 20.08
C LEU A 537 -16.46 -39.00 21.48
N LYS A 538 -16.67 -38.15 22.48
CA LYS A 538 -16.79 -38.53 23.90
C LYS A 538 -18.22 -38.32 24.41
N SER A 539 -18.74 -37.13 24.32
CA SER A 539 -20.03 -36.74 24.89
C SER A 539 -21.15 -36.64 23.86
N HIS A 540 -20.85 -36.32 22.61
CA HIS A 540 -21.84 -36.10 21.56
C HIS A 540 -22.20 -37.40 20.82
N PRO A 541 -23.47 -37.55 20.36
CA PRO A 541 -23.91 -38.75 19.65
C PRO A 541 -23.34 -38.85 18.23
N VAL A 542 -23.16 -37.72 17.55
CA VAL A 542 -22.73 -37.64 16.15
C VAL A 542 -21.90 -36.39 15.89
N CYS A 543 -21.09 -36.46 14.85
CA CYS A 543 -20.50 -35.29 14.18
C CYS A 543 -20.38 -35.54 12.68
N LEU A 544 -20.09 -34.47 11.93
CA LEU A 544 -19.64 -34.56 10.55
C LEU A 544 -18.12 -34.34 10.48
N SER A 545 -17.46 -35.15 9.66
CA SER A 545 -16.06 -34.94 9.30
C SER A 545 -15.93 -34.77 7.79
N ASN A 546 -14.84 -34.11 7.36
CA ASN A 546 -14.58 -33.82 5.94
C ASN A 546 -13.75 -34.96 5.33
N GLU A 547 -14.14 -35.41 4.15
CA GLU A 547 -13.35 -36.32 3.32
C GLU A 547 -12.73 -35.52 2.15
N GLY A 548 -11.43 -35.65 1.98
CA GLY A 548 -10.70 -34.91 0.95
C GLY A 548 -10.36 -33.46 1.35
N ASP A 549 -10.00 -32.66 0.32
CA ASP A 549 -9.38 -31.34 0.53
C ASP A 549 -10.36 -30.20 0.76
N LEU A 550 -11.64 -30.35 0.43
CA LEU A 550 -12.62 -29.28 0.59
C LEU A 550 -13.37 -29.45 1.91
N SER A 551 -13.17 -28.51 2.84
CA SER A 551 -13.93 -28.47 4.08
C SER A 551 -15.34 -27.89 3.89
N MET A 552 -16.23 -28.13 4.85
CA MET A 552 -17.57 -27.55 4.87
C MET A 552 -17.50 -26.01 4.94
N GLU A 553 -16.61 -25.45 5.74
CA GLU A 553 -16.44 -24.00 5.86
C GLU A 553 -15.86 -23.38 4.58
N MET A 554 -14.92 -24.04 3.91
CA MET A 554 -14.45 -23.59 2.60
C MET A 554 -15.57 -23.63 1.56
N ALA A 555 -16.35 -24.71 1.51
CA ALA A 555 -17.48 -24.81 0.59
C ALA A 555 -18.50 -23.70 0.84
N LYS A 556 -18.82 -23.40 2.11
CA LYS A 556 -19.70 -22.31 2.52
C LYS A 556 -19.16 -20.94 2.04
N THR A 557 -17.87 -20.68 2.24
CA THR A 557 -17.21 -19.44 1.80
C THR A 557 -17.23 -19.31 0.28
N LEU A 558 -16.88 -20.37 -0.46
CA LEU A 558 -16.90 -20.37 -1.92
C LEU A 558 -18.31 -20.11 -2.47
N ASN A 559 -19.32 -20.75 -1.89
CA ASN A 559 -20.73 -20.60 -2.31
C ASN A 559 -21.29 -19.20 -1.99
N ALA A 560 -20.71 -18.47 -1.04
CA ALA A 560 -21.09 -17.09 -0.73
C ALA A 560 -20.43 -16.06 -1.68
N MET A 561 -19.47 -16.46 -2.51
CA MET A 561 -18.81 -15.56 -3.45
C MET A 561 -19.72 -15.19 -4.62
N PRO A 562 -19.74 -13.93 -5.06
CA PRO A 562 -20.50 -13.52 -6.24
C PRO A 562 -20.03 -14.26 -7.51
N GLY A 563 -20.95 -14.73 -8.34
CA GLY A 563 -20.66 -15.35 -9.64
C GLY A 563 -20.40 -16.85 -9.62
N VAL A 564 -20.70 -17.54 -8.51
CA VAL A 564 -20.66 -19.01 -8.43
C VAL A 564 -22.00 -19.57 -8.94
N ASP A 565 -22.03 -20.02 -10.19
CA ASP A 565 -23.24 -20.56 -10.83
C ASP A 565 -23.58 -21.99 -10.36
N GLN A 566 -22.60 -22.75 -9.86
CA GLN A 566 -22.81 -24.11 -9.36
C GLN A 566 -22.27 -24.23 -7.93
N PRO A 567 -23.15 -24.57 -6.95
CA PRO A 567 -22.70 -24.76 -5.58
C PRO A 567 -21.68 -25.89 -5.45
N VAL A 568 -20.60 -25.62 -4.73
CA VAL A 568 -19.58 -26.62 -4.40
C VAL A 568 -20.00 -27.32 -3.12
N GLN A 569 -19.90 -28.64 -3.06
CA GLN A 569 -20.23 -29.44 -1.87
C GLN A 569 -18.99 -30.15 -1.35
N ALA A 570 -18.75 -30.02 -0.05
CA ALA A 570 -17.77 -30.84 0.64
C ALA A 570 -18.26 -32.29 0.75
N GLN A 571 -17.36 -33.23 0.56
CA GLN A 571 -17.67 -34.63 0.89
C GLN A 571 -17.61 -34.82 2.40
N THR A 572 -18.72 -35.22 3.00
CA THR A 572 -18.81 -35.36 4.45
C THR A 572 -19.01 -36.81 4.84
N VAL A 573 -18.54 -37.16 6.01
CA VAL A 573 -18.72 -38.48 6.65
C VAL A 573 -19.49 -38.27 7.95
N LEU A 574 -20.59 -38.99 8.14
CA LEU A 574 -21.31 -39.00 9.41
C LEU A 574 -20.62 -39.97 10.38
N GLU A 575 -20.13 -39.46 11.48
CA GLU A 575 -19.50 -40.24 12.53
C GLU A 575 -20.45 -40.44 13.73
N LEU A 576 -20.60 -41.69 14.19
CA LEU A 576 -21.42 -42.06 15.32
C LEU A 576 -20.55 -42.40 16.53
N ASN A 577 -20.93 -41.93 17.69
CA ASN A 577 -20.26 -42.26 18.94
C ASN A 577 -20.72 -43.68 19.45
N PRO A 578 -19.84 -44.70 19.43
CA PRO A 578 -20.20 -46.05 19.87
C PRO A 578 -20.44 -46.18 21.40
N GLU A 579 -19.96 -45.19 22.18
CA GLU A 579 -20.14 -45.14 23.62
C GLU A 579 -21.40 -44.36 24.05
N HIS A 580 -22.06 -43.64 23.12
CA HIS A 580 -23.27 -42.90 23.44
C HIS A 580 -24.51 -43.82 23.51
N PRO A 581 -25.43 -43.62 24.48
CA PRO A 581 -26.63 -44.48 24.63
C PRO A 581 -27.48 -44.61 23.36
N ILE A 582 -27.49 -43.57 22.49
CA ILE A 582 -28.24 -43.60 21.22
C ILE A 582 -27.76 -44.74 20.30
N TYR A 583 -26.47 -45.06 20.31
CA TYR A 583 -25.91 -46.13 19.49
C TYR A 583 -26.50 -47.49 19.81
N GLN A 584 -26.71 -47.81 21.10
CA GLN A 584 -27.36 -49.06 21.51
C GLN A 584 -28.82 -49.09 21.09
N LYS A 585 -29.52 -47.94 21.13
CA LYS A 585 -30.90 -47.85 20.64
C LYS A 585 -30.96 -48.12 19.12
N LEU A 586 -30.05 -47.54 18.33
CA LEU A 586 -30.02 -47.73 16.88
C LEU A 586 -29.87 -49.17 16.46
N LYS A 587 -29.13 -49.99 17.21
CA LYS A 587 -28.95 -51.44 16.95
C LYS A 587 -30.25 -52.27 17.10
N THR A 588 -31.25 -51.74 17.77
CA THR A 588 -32.52 -52.45 18.06
C THR A 588 -33.67 -52.00 17.18
N LEU A 589 -33.44 -51.00 16.28
CA LEU A 589 -34.49 -50.46 15.44
C LEU A 589 -34.68 -51.30 14.16
N ASP A 590 -35.87 -51.26 13.61
CA ASP A 590 -36.15 -51.75 12.25
C ASP A 590 -35.61 -50.72 11.22
N ASP A 591 -35.48 -51.15 9.95
CA ASP A 591 -34.89 -50.36 8.90
C ASP A 591 -35.63 -49.04 8.61
N GLU A 592 -36.96 -48.99 8.77
CA GLU A 592 -37.75 -47.77 8.54
C GLU A 592 -37.47 -46.74 9.63
N THR A 593 -37.54 -47.15 10.88
CA THR A 593 -37.26 -46.30 12.04
C THR A 593 -35.79 -45.88 12.06
N LEU A 594 -34.88 -46.79 11.73
CA LEU A 594 -33.44 -46.48 11.62
C LEU A 594 -33.18 -45.42 10.56
N SER A 595 -33.89 -45.46 9.42
CA SER A 595 -33.78 -44.44 8.37
C SER A 595 -34.22 -43.04 8.86
N LYS A 596 -35.27 -42.97 9.68
CA LYS A 596 -35.74 -41.73 10.31
C LYS A 596 -34.72 -41.20 11.32
N TYR A 597 -34.16 -42.04 12.17
CA TYR A 597 -33.07 -41.64 13.08
C TYR A 597 -31.82 -41.21 12.35
N SER A 598 -31.49 -41.82 11.22
CA SER A 598 -30.35 -41.42 10.40
C SER A 598 -30.49 -39.99 9.89
N GLN A 599 -31.66 -39.60 9.38
CA GLN A 599 -31.97 -38.25 8.94
C GLN A 599 -31.96 -37.25 10.11
N LEU A 600 -32.51 -37.64 11.28
CA LEU A 600 -32.48 -36.82 12.49
C LEU A 600 -31.06 -36.53 12.91
N LEU A 601 -30.20 -37.54 13.05
CA LEU A 601 -28.81 -37.41 13.49
C LEU A 601 -27.97 -36.62 12.51
N TYR A 602 -28.18 -36.81 11.20
CA TYR A 602 -27.53 -36.02 10.17
C TYR A 602 -27.89 -34.51 10.28
N ASN A 603 -29.18 -34.20 10.42
CA ASN A 603 -29.62 -32.82 10.58
C ASN A 603 -29.12 -32.18 11.90
N GLN A 604 -29.05 -32.98 12.98
CA GLN A 604 -28.41 -32.51 14.23
C GLN A 604 -26.93 -32.20 14.03
N ALA A 605 -26.19 -33.03 13.29
CA ALA A 605 -24.79 -32.79 13.00
C ALA A 605 -24.61 -31.52 12.14
N LEU A 606 -25.49 -31.25 11.15
CA LEU A 606 -25.52 -30.00 10.41
C LEU A 606 -25.73 -28.78 11.31
N LEU A 607 -26.67 -28.86 12.27
CA LEU A 607 -26.90 -27.76 13.23
C LEU A 607 -25.68 -27.48 14.10
N ILE A 608 -24.99 -28.52 14.54
CA ILE A 608 -23.75 -28.41 15.34
C ILE A 608 -22.69 -27.66 14.52
N GLU A 609 -22.53 -28.02 13.24
CA GLU A 609 -21.60 -27.35 12.31
C GLU A 609 -22.04 -25.93 11.90
N GLY A 610 -23.26 -25.50 12.27
CA GLY A 610 -23.79 -24.20 11.83
C GLY A 610 -24.18 -24.16 10.36
N MET A 611 -24.45 -25.35 9.78
CA MET A 611 -24.90 -25.47 8.40
C MET A 611 -26.42 -25.38 8.32
N PRO A 612 -26.97 -24.81 7.22
CA PRO A 612 -28.42 -24.75 7.05
C PRO A 612 -29.03 -26.12 6.84
N ILE A 613 -30.16 -26.36 7.47
CA ILE A 613 -31.00 -27.53 7.18
C ILE A 613 -31.83 -27.25 5.93
N ALA A 614 -31.81 -28.15 4.95
CA ALA A 614 -32.50 -27.97 3.67
C ALA A 614 -34.03 -27.81 3.83
N ASP A 615 -34.66 -28.59 4.74
CA ASP A 615 -36.08 -28.47 5.09
C ASP A 615 -36.27 -28.47 6.61
N PRO A 616 -36.28 -27.30 7.26
CA PRO A 616 -36.47 -27.17 8.70
C PRO A 616 -37.87 -27.67 9.19
N VAL A 617 -38.90 -27.60 8.31
CA VAL A 617 -40.24 -28.02 8.66
C VAL A 617 -40.32 -29.55 8.72
N ALA A 618 -39.79 -30.23 7.70
CA ALA A 618 -39.67 -31.68 7.70
C ALA A 618 -38.85 -32.19 8.88
N PHE A 619 -37.74 -31.50 9.20
CA PHE A 619 -36.93 -31.85 10.38
C PHE A 619 -37.71 -31.71 11.70
N SER A 620 -38.47 -30.63 11.88
CA SER A 620 -39.32 -30.45 13.08
C SER A 620 -40.38 -31.51 13.19
N ASN A 621 -41.06 -31.86 12.09
CA ASN A 621 -42.08 -32.93 12.06
C ASN A 621 -41.47 -34.29 12.39
N LEU A 622 -40.28 -34.59 11.86
CA LEU A 622 -39.57 -35.83 12.15
C LEU A 622 -39.24 -35.98 13.64
N ILE A 623 -38.83 -34.87 14.30
CA ILE A 623 -38.61 -34.87 15.75
C ILE A 623 -39.90 -35.24 16.49
N CYS A 624 -41.03 -34.61 16.16
CA CYS A 624 -42.32 -34.90 16.80
C CYS A 624 -42.74 -36.37 16.60
N GLU A 625 -42.59 -36.88 15.37
CA GLU A 625 -42.91 -38.27 15.05
C GLU A 625 -42.09 -39.28 15.89
N LEU A 626 -40.78 -39.01 16.04
CA LEU A 626 -39.90 -39.87 16.84
C LEU A 626 -40.08 -39.71 18.36
N MET A 627 -40.71 -38.62 18.81
CA MET A 627 -41.11 -38.45 20.22
C MET A 627 -42.40 -39.15 20.57
N GLU A 628 -43.26 -39.47 19.59
CA GLU A 628 -44.51 -40.20 19.77
C GLU A 628 -44.30 -41.71 19.69
N ALA A 629 -43.18 -42.17 19.10
CA ALA A 629 -42.83 -43.60 18.95
C ALA A 629 -41.99 -44.10 20.14
#